data_1ac83b14d44bfd2a0bbd1cdfea3228d0
#
_entry.id   1ac83b14d44bfd2a0bbd1cdfea3228d0
#
_cell.length_a   1.000
_cell.length_b   1.000
_cell.length_c   1.000
_cell.angle_alpha   90.00
_cell.angle_beta   90.00
_cell.angle_gamma   90.00
#
_symmetry.space_group_name_H-M   'P 1'
#
loop_
_entity.id
_entity.type
_entity.pdbx_description
1 polymer ?
#
loop_
_entity_poly.entity_id
_entity_poly.type
_entity_poly.pdbx_seq_one_letter_code
_entity_poly.pdbx_strand_id
1 'polypeptide(L)'
;MEVMLRRAQQKDLRKIHQIEKLSFKYPYSLNYIRLLLILSPELFYVAEVDNEIVGYIVGLIEYENIGHIVSIAVHPKWRRRGIGSKLLMKIEEEFKKRNIKVFVLEVEVNNKPAISLYEKHGYRIIDVIKRYYPGGEDAYLMVKEDD
;
A
#
# COMPACT_ATOMS: atom_id res chain seq x y z
N MET A 1 19.08 2.88 12.11
CA MET A 1 17.63 2.65 12.12
C MET A 1 17.36 1.25 11.63
N GLU A 2 16.76 0.45 12.48
CA GLU A 2 16.36 -0.91 12.10
C GLU A 2 14.85 -0.95 11.91
N VAL A 3 14.43 -1.39 10.73
CA VAL A 3 13.01 -1.48 10.38
C VAL A 3 12.58 -2.94 10.43
N MET A 4 11.55 -3.22 11.22
CA MET A 4 10.98 -4.56 11.31
C MET A 4 9.63 -4.58 10.61
N LEU A 5 9.42 -5.59 9.77
CA LEU A 5 8.13 -5.81 9.11
C LEU A 5 7.44 -6.99 9.78
N ARG A 6 6.19 -6.81 10.13
CA ARG A 6 5.37 -7.90 10.68
C ARG A 6 3.92 -7.77 10.23
N ARG A 7 3.16 -8.81 10.39
CA ARG A 7 1.73 -8.75 10.09
C ARG A 7 1.02 -7.77 11.01
N ALA A 8 0.08 -7.04 10.45
CA ALA A 8 -0.77 -6.12 11.21
C ALA A 8 -1.68 -6.91 12.15
N GLN A 9 -2.00 -6.32 13.29
CA GLN A 9 -2.91 -6.87 14.29
C GLN A 9 -3.98 -5.83 14.62
N GLN A 10 -5.05 -6.26 15.28
CA GLN A 10 -6.13 -5.33 15.65
C GLN A 10 -5.65 -4.17 16.51
N LYS A 11 -4.68 -4.41 17.38
CA LYS A 11 -4.11 -3.35 18.23
C LYS A 11 -3.44 -2.24 17.42
N ASP A 12 -3.07 -2.51 16.16
CA ASP A 12 -2.36 -1.57 15.29
C ASP A 12 -3.30 -0.65 14.51
N LEU A 13 -4.59 -0.96 14.46
CA LEU A 13 -5.53 -0.30 13.54
C LEU A 13 -5.63 1.21 13.74
N ARG A 14 -5.63 1.68 14.98
CA ARG A 14 -5.73 3.11 15.24
C ARG A 14 -4.51 3.86 14.71
N LYS A 15 -3.33 3.29 14.90
CA LYS A 15 -2.08 3.90 14.41
C LYS A 15 -2.02 3.86 12.89
N ILE A 16 -2.44 2.75 12.28
CA ILE A 16 -2.54 2.62 10.82
C ILE A 16 -3.48 3.69 10.26
N HIS A 17 -4.66 3.84 10.87
CA HIS A 17 -5.63 4.84 10.44
C HIS A 17 -5.09 6.25 10.59
N GLN A 18 -4.33 6.53 11.64
CA GLN A 18 -3.69 7.83 11.83
C GLN A 18 -2.72 8.12 10.66
N ILE A 19 -1.90 7.14 10.28
CA ILE A 19 -0.97 7.30 9.16
C ILE A 19 -1.73 7.48 7.85
N GLU A 20 -2.81 6.73 7.65
CA GLU A 20 -3.68 6.88 6.49
C GLU A 20 -4.20 8.32 6.37
N LYS A 21 -4.72 8.87 7.47
CA LYS A 21 -5.24 10.23 7.49
C LYS A 21 -4.18 11.30 7.22
N LEU A 22 -2.94 11.04 7.65
CA LEU A 22 -1.83 11.96 7.42
C LEU A 22 -1.31 11.89 5.98
N SER A 23 -1.63 10.84 5.26
CA SER A 23 -1.05 10.54 3.95
C SER A 23 -1.96 10.85 2.78
N PHE A 24 -3.28 10.79 2.97
CA PHE A 24 -4.24 10.87 1.87
C PHE A 24 -5.30 11.92 2.12
N LYS A 25 -5.67 12.61 1.04
CA LYS A 25 -6.76 13.61 1.07
C LYS A 25 -8.11 12.95 1.34
N TYR A 26 -8.30 11.72 0.85
CA TYR A 26 -9.52 10.94 1.02
C TYR A 26 -9.20 9.62 1.70
N PRO A 27 -8.91 9.66 3.02
CA PRO A 27 -8.47 8.47 3.73
C PRO A 27 -9.60 7.46 3.90
N TYR A 28 -9.26 6.19 3.91
CA TYR A 28 -10.20 5.14 4.30
C TYR A 28 -10.57 5.31 5.77
N SER A 29 -11.81 4.92 6.10
CA SER A 29 -12.27 4.94 7.48
C SER A 29 -11.59 3.83 8.30
N LEU A 30 -11.60 3.99 9.62
CA LEU A 30 -11.11 2.95 10.53
C LEU A 30 -11.86 1.63 10.32
N ASN A 31 -13.18 1.69 10.11
CA ASN A 31 -13.98 0.49 9.89
C ASN A 31 -13.59 -0.22 8.59
N TYR A 32 -13.30 0.52 7.54
CA TYR A 32 -12.85 -0.08 6.28
C TYR A 32 -11.49 -0.76 6.44
N ILE A 33 -10.57 -0.10 7.15
CA ILE A 33 -9.24 -0.68 7.40
C ILE A 33 -9.38 -1.95 8.25
N ARG A 34 -10.28 -1.95 9.23
CA ARG A 34 -10.58 -3.15 10.02
C ARG A 34 -11.10 -4.28 9.14
N LEU A 35 -12.00 -3.95 8.21
CA LEU A 35 -12.52 -4.93 7.26
C LEU A 35 -11.41 -5.55 6.42
N LEU A 36 -10.48 -4.72 5.93
CA LEU A 36 -9.33 -5.21 5.17
C LEU A 36 -8.49 -6.20 5.98
N LEU A 37 -8.29 -5.93 7.27
CA LEU A 37 -7.55 -6.85 8.14
C LEU A 37 -8.29 -8.17 8.30
N ILE A 38 -9.61 -8.14 8.42
CA ILE A 38 -10.43 -9.35 8.52
C ILE A 38 -10.37 -10.17 7.22
N LEU A 39 -10.45 -9.48 6.07
CA LEU A 39 -10.49 -10.15 4.76
C LEU A 39 -9.14 -10.66 4.31
N SER A 40 -8.06 -9.97 4.70
CA SER A 40 -6.74 -10.25 4.15
C SER A 40 -5.64 -10.14 5.22
N PRO A 41 -5.71 -10.95 6.28
CA PRO A 41 -4.73 -10.86 7.38
C PRO A 41 -3.33 -11.26 6.94
N GLU A 42 -3.17 -12.12 5.93
CA GLU A 42 -1.86 -12.57 5.44
C GLU A 42 -1.19 -11.56 4.51
N LEU A 43 -1.94 -10.54 4.07
CA LEU A 43 -1.45 -9.54 3.12
C LEU A 43 -1.52 -8.13 3.71
N PHE A 44 -1.42 -8.02 5.03
CA PHE A 44 -1.48 -6.76 5.73
C PHE A 44 -0.26 -6.67 6.67
N TYR A 45 0.66 -5.75 6.37
CA TYR A 45 1.93 -5.63 7.10
C TYR A 45 2.12 -4.22 7.64
N VAL A 46 2.80 -4.13 8.78
CA VAL A 46 3.25 -2.86 9.35
C VAL A 46 4.77 -2.84 9.40
N ALA A 47 5.32 -1.64 9.34
CA ALA A 47 6.73 -1.37 9.56
C ALA A 47 6.88 -0.74 10.94
N GLU A 48 7.78 -1.29 11.75
CA GLU A 48 8.07 -0.79 13.09
C GLU A 48 9.51 -0.32 13.19
N VAL A 49 9.71 0.77 13.91
CA VAL A 49 11.03 1.24 14.34
C VAL A 49 10.92 1.52 15.82
N ASP A 50 11.77 0.87 16.64
CA ASP A 50 11.75 1.02 18.10
C ASP A 50 10.37 0.83 18.71
N ASN A 51 9.66 -0.22 18.26
CA ASN A 51 8.31 -0.58 18.71
C ASN A 51 7.23 0.44 18.32
N GLU A 52 7.55 1.38 17.45
CA GLU A 52 6.57 2.35 16.93
C GLU A 52 6.22 2.00 15.50
N ILE A 53 4.93 1.98 15.18
CA ILE A 53 4.46 1.76 13.81
C ILE A 53 4.69 3.04 13.02
N VAL A 54 5.44 2.92 11.91
CA VAL A 54 5.81 4.06 11.07
C VAL A 54 5.29 3.94 9.64
N GLY A 55 4.70 2.80 9.29
CA GLY A 55 4.15 2.59 7.95
C GLY A 55 3.35 1.30 7.89
N TYR A 56 2.63 1.12 6.79
CA TYR A 56 1.83 -0.09 6.56
C TYR A 56 1.62 -0.31 5.06
N ILE A 57 1.24 -1.54 4.72
CA ILE A 57 0.78 -1.90 3.38
C ILE A 57 -0.28 -2.98 3.51
N VAL A 58 -1.31 -2.90 2.67
CA VAL A 58 -2.34 -3.94 2.60
C VAL A 58 -2.67 -4.27 1.16
N GLY A 59 -2.79 -5.56 0.87
CA GLY A 59 -3.14 -6.07 -0.44
C GLY A 59 -4.31 -7.04 -0.38
N LEU A 60 -4.92 -7.25 -1.54
CA LEU A 60 -5.98 -8.24 -1.75
C LEU A 60 -5.63 -9.04 -2.99
N ILE A 61 -6.10 -10.27 -3.06
CA ILE A 61 -6.03 -11.06 -4.27
C ILE A 61 -7.41 -11.00 -4.92
N GLU A 62 -7.45 -10.50 -6.16
CA GLU A 62 -8.68 -10.30 -6.92
C GLU A 62 -8.65 -11.17 -8.18
N TYR A 63 -9.83 -11.64 -8.61
CA TYR A 63 -9.97 -12.44 -9.82
C TYR A 63 -9.04 -13.66 -9.82
N GLU A 64 -8.74 -14.20 -8.64
CA GLU A 64 -7.88 -15.36 -8.40
C GLU A 64 -6.39 -15.14 -8.68
N ASN A 65 -6.01 -14.19 -9.53
CA ASN A 65 -4.63 -14.08 -9.99
C ASN A 65 -4.07 -12.65 -10.04
N ILE A 66 -4.76 -11.67 -9.49
CA ILE A 66 -4.28 -10.29 -9.45
C ILE A 66 -4.01 -9.88 -8.01
N GLY A 67 -2.79 -9.42 -7.73
CA GLY A 67 -2.43 -8.84 -6.45
C GLY A 67 -2.72 -7.34 -6.49
N HIS A 68 -3.71 -6.90 -5.73
CA HIS A 68 -4.10 -5.49 -5.68
C HIS A 68 -3.54 -4.86 -4.40
N ILE A 69 -2.67 -3.88 -4.55
CA ILE A 69 -2.17 -3.10 -3.43
C ILE A 69 -3.21 -2.03 -3.15
N VAL A 70 -3.95 -2.21 -2.06
CA VAL A 70 -5.09 -1.35 -1.73
C VAL A 70 -4.63 -0.04 -1.12
N SER A 71 -3.64 -0.10 -0.24
CA SER A 71 -3.09 1.10 0.38
C SER A 71 -1.68 0.83 0.88
N ILE A 72 -0.85 1.85 0.79
CA ILE A 72 0.50 1.86 1.34
C ILE A 72 0.81 3.27 1.79
N ALA A 73 1.33 3.42 3.01
CA ALA A 73 1.73 4.75 3.49
C ALA A 73 2.83 4.64 4.54
N VAL A 74 3.65 5.69 4.60
CA VAL A 74 4.70 5.87 5.60
C VAL A 74 4.43 7.19 6.30
N HIS A 75 4.52 7.20 7.63
CA HIS A 75 4.35 8.41 8.43
C HIS A 75 5.26 9.53 7.88
N PRO A 76 4.77 10.78 7.77
CA PRO A 76 5.55 11.86 7.16
C PRO A 76 6.96 12.05 7.74
N LYS A 77 7.11 11.83 9.05
CA LYS A 77 8.42 11.97 9.71
C LYS A 77 9.41 10.88 9.34
N TRP A 78 8.95 9.80 8.71
CA TRP A 78 9.76 8.62 8.41
C TRP A 78 9.95 8.40 6.93
N ARG A 79 9.49 9.33 6.09
CA ARG A 79 9.64 9.23 4.63
C ARG A 79 11.08 9.43 4.20
N ARG A 80 11.39 9.00 2.97
CA ARG A 80 12.71 9.07 2.33
C ARG A 80 13.78 8.25 3.05
N ARG A 81 13.38 7.16 3.70
CA ARG A 81 14.28 6.25 4.41
C ARG A 81 14.19 4.83 3.91
N GLY A 82 13.52 4.62 2.76
CA GLY A 82 13.38 3.32 2.14
C GLY A 82 12.31 2.42 2.75
N ILE A 83 11.49 2.93 3.67
CA ILE A 83 10.45 2.12 4.33
C ILE A 83 9.36 1.72 3.35
N GLY A 84 8.92 2.64 2.49
CA GLY A 84 7.94 2.34 1.45
C GLY A 84 8.41 1.24 0.51
N SER A 85 9.68 1.27 0.12
CA SER A 85 10.27 0.21 -0.70
C SER A 85 10.24 -1.13 0.00
N LYS A 86 10.58 -1.17 1.30
CA LYS A 86 10.57 -2.42 2.07
C LYS A 86 9.15 -3.01 2.16
N LEU A 87 8.16 -2.17 2.41
CA LEU A 87 6.76 -2.60 2.47
C LEU A 87 6.29 -3.13 1.12
N LEU A 88 6.60 -2.43 0.05
CA LEU A 88 6.22 -2.83 -1.30
C LEU A 88 6.85 -4.19 -1.66
N MET A 89 8.14 -4.36 -1.40
CA MET A 89 8.82 -5.61 -1.66
C MET A 89 8.24 -6.75 -0.83
N LYS A 90 7.81 -6.47 0.40
CA LYS A 90 7.20 -7.49 1.25
C LYS A 90 5.88 -8.00 0.69
N ILE A 91 5.00 -7.11 0.25
CA ILE A 91 3.73 -7.54 -0.30
C ILE A 91 3.92 -8.31 -1.61
N GLU A 92 4.88 -7.88 -2.44
CA GLU A 92 5.21 -8.58 -3.68
C GLU A 92 5.70 -9.99 -3.40
N GLU A 93 6.56 -10.15 -2.39
CA GLU A 93 7.02 -11.46 -1.96
C GLU A 93 5.87 -12.37 -1.57
N GLU A 94 4.90 -11.84 -0.82
CA GLU A 94 3.72 -12.61 -0.40
C GLU A 94 2.81 -12.96 -1.56
N PHE A 95 2.64 -12.06 -2.52
CA PHE A 95 1.91 -12.37 -3.74
C PHE A 95 2.59 -13.50 -4.52
N LYS A 96 3.90 -13.42 -4.68
CA LYS A 96 4.70 -14.44 -5.42
C LYS A 96 4.59 -15.81 -4.77
N LYS A 97 4.58 -15.89 -3.45
CA LYS A 97 4.40 -17.14 -2.72
C LYS A 97 3.07 -17.82 -3.05
N ARG A 98 2.09 -17.06 -3.50
CA ARG A 98 0.76 -17.54 -3.87
C ARG A 98 0.59 -17.64 -5.38
N ASN A 99 1.69 -17.62 -6.13
CA ASN A 99 1.72 -17.71 -7.59
C ASN A 99 1.00 -16.54 -8.29
N ILE A 100 0.92 -15.40 -7.61
CA ILE A 100 0.39 -14.18 -8.19
C ILE A 100 1.54 -13.47 -8.92
N LYS A 101 1.34 -13.14 -10.18
CA LYS A 101 2.38 -12.55 -11.04
C LYS A 101 2.03 -11.18 -11.60
N VAL A 102 0.82 -10.71 -11.36
CA VAL A 102 0.38 -9.39 -11.81
C VAL A 102 -0.03 -8.59 -10.58
N PHE A 103 0.62 -7.43 -10.40
CA PHE A 103 0.37 -6.55 -9.26
C PHE A 103 -0.17 -5.23 -9.78
N VAL A 104 -1.24 -4.73 -9.17
CA VAL A 104 -1.88 -3.48 -9.60
C VAL A 104 -2.08 -2.54 -8.43
N LEU A 105 -2.09 -1.26 -8.72
CA LEU A 105 -2.43 -0.22 -7.75
C LEU A 105 -2.98 1.01 -8.48
N GLU A 106 -3.71 1.84 -7.75
CA GLU A 106 -4.15 3.14 -8.20
C GLU A 106 -3.40 4.22 -7.42
N VAL A 107 -3.05 5.32 -8.08
CA VAL A 107 -2.36 6.44 -7.45
C VAL A 107 -2.88 7.74 -8.06
N GLU A 108 -3.10 8.74 -7.19
CA GLU A 108 -3.55 10.05 -7.64
C GLU A 108 -2.51 10.66 -8.58
N VAL A 109 -2.98 11.22 -9.71
CA VAL A 109 -2.08 11.65 -10.81
C VAL A 109 -1.08 12.74 -10.38
N ASN A 110 -1.37 13.48 -9.33
CA ASN A 110 -0.47 14.52 -8.82
C ASN A 110 0.48 14.03 -7.72
N ASN A 111 0.35 12.78 -7.28
CA ASN A 111 1.20 12.23 -6.23
C ASN A 111 2.55 11.78 -6.80
N LYS A 112 3.39 12.74 -7.13
CA LYS A 112 4.68 12.49 -7.78
C LYS A 112 5.61 11.59 -6.98
N PRO A 113 5.78 11.78 -5.66
CA PRO A 113 6.66 10.90 -4.90
C PRO A 113 6.23 9.43 -4.93
N ALA A 114 4.93 9.17 -4.83
CA ALA A 114 4.43 7.79 -4.88
C ALA A 114 4.63 7.18 -6.26
N ILE A 115 4.32 7.93 -7.32
CA ILE A 115 4.51 7.46 -8.70
C ILE A 115 5.98 7.10 -8.92
N SER A 116 6.91 7.96 -8.47
CA SER A 116 8.34 7.69 -8.60
C SER A 116 8.76 6.42 -7.87
N LEU A 117 8.23 6.18 -6.67
CA LEU A 117 8.50 4.97 -5.91
C LEU A 117 8.04 3.73 -6.71
N TYR A 118 6.82 3.77 -7.23
CA TYR A 118 6.28 2.62 -7.96
C TYR A 118 7.03 2.37 -9.25
N GLU A 119 7.35 3.41 -10.01
CA GLU A 119 8.14 3.28 -11.23
C GLU A 119 9.53 2.68 -10.97
N LYS A 120 10.15 3.09 -9.87
CA LYS A 120 11.44 2.54 -9.45
C LYS A 120 11.36 1.03 -9.19
N HIS A 121 10.21 0.55 -8.77
CA HIS A 121 9.98 -0.88 -8.50
C HIS A 121 9.40 -1.64 -9.69
N GLY A 122 9.33 -1.02 -10.86
CA GLY A 122 8.93 -1.71 -12.08
C GLY A 122 7.45 -1.59 -12.43
N TYR A 123 6.70 -0.76 -11.72
CA TYR A 123 5.32 -0.47 -12.09
C TYR A 123 5.29 0.52 -13.24
N ARG A 124 4.34 0.36 -14.15
CA ARG A 124 4.13 1.28 -15.26
C ARG A 124 2.67 1.70 -15.33
N ILE A 125 2.45 2.92 -15.80
CA ILE A 125 1.10 3.45 -15.99
C ILE A 125 0.49 2.77 -17.21
N ILE A 126 -0.68 2.16 -17.06
CA ILE A 126 -1.38 1.53 -18.18
C ILE A 126 -2.71 2.21 -18.49
N ASP A 127 -3.26 3.01 -17.59
CA ASP A 127 -4.53 3.68 -17.80
C ASP A 127 -4.65 4.88 -16.88
N VAL A 128 -5.58 5.78 -17.22
CA VAL A 128 -6.02 6.89 -16.39
C VAL A 128 -7.48 6.68 -16.05
N ILE A 129 -7.79 6.57 -14.76
CA ILE A 129 -9.17 6.43 -14.30
C ILE A 129 -9.69 7.82 -13.98
N LYS A 130 -10.55 8.34 -14.86
CA LYS A 130 -11.09 9.69 -14.73
C LYS A 130 -12.00 9.79 -13.51
N ARG A 131 -11.87 10.90 -12.78
CA ARG A 131 -12.71 11.21 -11.61
C ARG A 131 -12.76 10.08 -10.59
N TYR A 132 -11.61 9.47 -10.34
CA TYR A 132 -11.51 8.34 -9.43
C TYR A 132 -11.80 8.73 -7.98
N TYR A 133 -11.35 9.91 -7.57
CA TYR A 133 -11.48 10.39 -6.19
C TYR A 133 -12.71 11.29 -6.03
N PRO A 134 -13.25 11.40 -4.80
CA PRO A 134 -14.47 12.19 -4.55
C PRO A 134 -14.41 13.64 -5.01
N GLY A 135 -13.23 14.26 -4.99
CA GLY A 135 -13.03 15.64 -5.46
C GLY A 135 -12.87 15.77 -6.97
N GLY A 136 -12.92 14.67 -7.72
CA GLY A 136 -12.78 14.67 -9.16
C GLY A 136 -11.39 14.44 -9.70
N GLU A 137 -10.41 14.23 -8.82
CA GLU A 137 -9.05 13.95 -9.26
C GLU A 137 -8.98 12.59 -9.95
N ASP A 138 -8.13 12.52 -10.97
CA ASP A 138 -7.88 11.29 -11.72
C ASP A 138 -6.87 10.41 -10.98
N ALA A 139 -6.93 9.12 -11.25
CA ALA A 139 -5.91 8.16 -10.81
C ALA A 139 -5.21 7.53 -12.00
N TYR A 140 -3.94 7.22 -11.82
CA TYR A 140 -3.27 6.28 -12.71
C TYR A 140 -3.51 4.87 -12.21
N LEU A 141 -3.78 3.97 -13.14
CA LEU A 141 -3.71 2.54 -12.89
C LEU A 141 -2.30 2.09 -13.27
N MET A 142 -1.57 1.56 -12.30
CA MET A 142 -0.20 1.10 -12.53
C MET A 142 -0.11 -0.40 -12.34
N VAL A 143 0.71 -1.05 -13.15
CA VAL A 143 0.83 -2.51 -13.17
C VAL A 143 2.29 -2.91 -13.20
N LYS A 144 2.60 -3.97 -12.48
CA LYS A 144 3.87 -4.69 -12.55
C LYS A 144 3.59 -6.15 -12.85
N GLU A 145 4.28 -6.68 -13.84
CA GLU A 145 4.22 -8.10 -14.15
C GLU A 145 5.51 -8.75 -13.69
N ASP A 146 5.38 -9.83 -12.93
CA ASP A 146 6.51 -10.57 -12.40
C ASP A 146 6.69 -11.83 -13.25
N ASP A 147 7.79 -11.91 -13.96
CA ASP A 147 8.07 -13.03 -14.86
C ASP A 147 8.55 -14.29 -14.12
#